data_1bb19e5646b1839e07c15cbba7c626f6
#
_entry.id   1bb19e5646b1839e07c15cbba7c626f6
#
_cell.length_a   1.000
_cell.length_b   1.000
_cell.length_c   1.000
_cell.angle_alpha   90.00
_cell.angle_beta   90.00
_cell.angle_gamma   90.00
#
_symmetry.space_group_name_H-M   'P 1'
#
loop_
_entity.id
_entity.type
_entity.pdbx_description
1 polymer ?
#
loop_
_entity_poly.entity_id
_entity_poly.type
_entity_poly.pdbx_seq_one_letter_code
_entity_poly.pdbx_strand_id
1 'polypeptide(L)' 'MDYRKDLLLASATRLYSMGVDLEAARAKLKELVERGVPYDSDEMKQAYQDFKELEQQWKALEQQHLELRDEIVKGK' A
#
# COMPACT_ATOMS: atom_id res chain seq x y z
N MET A 1 14.29 10.94 24.98
CA MET A 1 13.85 11.02 23.60
C MET A 1 13.10 9.74 23.25
N ASP A 2 11.89 9.88 22.73
CA ASP A 2 11.05 8.72 22.49
C ASP A 2 11.19 8.26 21.04
N TYR A 3 12.08 7.31 20.78
CA TYR A 3 12.33 6.79 19.45
C TYR A 3 11.09 6.09 18.84
N ARG A 4 10.11 5.71 19.68
CA ARG A 4 8.88 5.09 19.20
C ARG A 4 8.07 6.05 18.32
N LYS A 5 8.07 7.35 18.70
CA LYS A 5 7.41 8.38 17.89
C LYS A 5 8.08 8.52 16.52
N ASP A 6 9.40 8.42 16.49
CA ASP A 6 10.15 8.46 15.24
C ASP A 6 9.83 7.25 14.36
N LEU A 7 9.71 6.06 14.95
CA LEU A 7 9.33 4.85 14.25
C LEU A 7 7.90 4.96 13.71
N LEU A 8 6.99 5.52 14.50
CA LEU A 8 5.62 5.72 14.08
C LEU A 8 5.53 6.67 12.90
N LEU A 9 6.27 7.77 12.95
CA LEU A 9 6.32 8.75 11.87
C LEU A 9 6.90 8.12 10.59
N ALA A 10 7.99 7.38 10.72
CA ALA A 10 8.61 6.69 9.58
C ALA A 10 7.64 5.68 8.96
N SER A 11 6.92 4.93 9.79
CA SER A 11 5.91 3.97 9.37
C SER A 11 4.77 4.66 8.62
N ALA A 12 4.27 5.79 9.14
CA ALA A 12 3.22 6.57 8.50
C ALA A 12 3.67 7.10 7.13
N THR A 13 4.93 7.56 7.04
CA THR A 13 5.50 8.05 5.79
C THR A 13 5.57 6.93 4.75
N ARG A 14 5.97 5.74 5.15
CA ARG A 14 6.04 4.58 4.26
C ARG A 14 4.64 4.18 3.79
N LEU A 15 3.66 4.18 4.68
CA LEU A 15 2.26 3.90 4.32
C LEU A 15 1.75 4.89 3.29
N TYR A 16 2.03 6.16 3.48
CA TYR A 16 1.63 7.20 2.54
C TYR A 16 2.25 6.96 1.17
N SER A 17 3.56 6.71 1.13
CA SER A 17 4.28 6.45 -0.12
C SER A 17 3.74 5.22 -0.85
N MET A 18 3.50 4.12 -0.13
CA MET A 18 2.92 2.91 -0.72
C MET A 18 1.49 3.13 -1.17
N GLY A 19 0.73 3.96 -0.44
CA GLY A 19 -0.62 4.33 -0.83
C GLY A 19 -0.65 5.06 -2.16
N VAL A 20 0.31 5.94 -2.41
CA VAL A 20 0.45 6.64 -3.70
C VAL A 20 0.75 5.63 -4.81
N ASP A 21 1.67 4.69 -4.57
CA ASP A 21 2.01 3.65 -5.54
C ASP A 21 0.81 2.75 -5.83
N LEU A 22 0.03 2.40 -4.79
CA LEU A 22 -1.16 1.58 -4.92
C LEU A 22 -2.22 2.30 -5.77
N GLU A 23 -2.43 3.59 -5.56
CA GLU A 23 -3.35 4.39 -6.35
C GLU A 23 -2.91 4.48 -7.81
N ALA A 24 -1.62 4.62 -8.05
CA ALA A 24 -1.08 4.64 -9.42
C ALA A 24 -1.33 3.30 -10.13
N ALA A 25 -1.13 2.18 -9.43
CA ALA A 25 -1.40 0.85 -9.98
C ALA A 25 -2.90 0.65 -10.27
N ARG A 26 -3.76 1.16 -9.39
CA ARG A 26 -5.21 1.12 -9.57
C ARG A 26 -5.64 1.95 -10.77
N ALA A 27 -5.08 3.15 -10.92
CA ALA A 27 -5.37 4.02 -12.05
C ALA A 27 -4.95 3.39 -13.37
N LYS A 28 -3.82 2.68 -13.38
CA LYS A 28 -3.37 1.95 -14.56
C LYS A 28 -4.34 0.85 -14.96
N LEU A 29 -4.85 0.08 -14.00
CA LEU A 29 -5.86 -0.93 -14.26
C LEU A 29 -7.12 -0.32 -14.85
N LYS A 30 -7.58 0.79 -14.28
CA LYS A 30 -8.76 1.51 -14.77
C LYS A 30 -8.55 1.97 -16.21
N GLU A 31 -7.38 2.52 -16.52
CA GLU A 31 -7.04 2.96 -17.88
C GLU A 31 -7.09 1.79 -18.86
N LEU A 32 -6.53 0.64 -18.49
CA LEU A 32 -6.55 -0.54 -19.37
C LEU A 32 -7.96 -1.01 -19.64
N VAL A 33 -8.82 -1.00 -18.63
CA VAL A 33 -10.23 -1.37 -18.78
C VAL A 33 -10.93 -0.37 -19.72
N GLU A 34 -10.71 0.92 -19.55
CA GLU A 34 -11.32 1.96 -20.38
C GLU A 34 -10.86 1.89 -21.83
N ARG A 35 -9.62 1.44 -22.07
CA ARG A 35 -9.08 1.26 -23.42
C ARG A 35 -9.58 -0.02 -24.07
N GLY A 36 -10.35 -0.84 -23.37
CA GLY A 36 -10.88 -2.08 -23.89
C GLY A 36 -9.87 -3.21 -23.98
N VAL A 37 -8.78 -3.16 -23.18
CA VAL A 37 -7.80 -4.23 -23.14
C VAL A 37 -8.44 -5.49 -22.57
N PRO A 38 -8.31 -6.66 -23.24
CA PRO A 38 -8.93 -7.89 -22.76
C PRO A 38 -8.40 -8.31 -21.38
N TYR A 39 -9.28 -8.86 -20.54
CA TYR A 39 -8.90 -9.30 -19.19
C TYR A 39 -7.89 -10.45 -19.19
N ASP A 40 -7.85 -11.23 -20.26
CA ASP A 40 -6.92 -12.35 -20.40
C ASP A 40 -5.61 -11.97 -21.08
N SER A 41 -5.42 -10.69 -21.43
CA SER A 41 -4.17 -10.22 -22.02
C SER A 41 -3.05 -10.23 -20.99
N ASP A 42 -1.81 -10.40 -21.45
CA ASP A 42 -0.64 -10.37 -20.58
C ASP A 42 -0.48 -9.02 -19.88
N GLU A 43 -0.76 -7.94 -20.60
CA GLU A 43 -0.70 -6.59 -20.04
C GLU A 43 -1.65 -6.41 -18.86
N MET A 44 -2.89 -6.88 -19.01
CA MET A 44 -3.89 -6.79 -17.94
C MET A 44 -3.51 -7.68 -16.74
N LYS A 45 -3.07 -8.91 -17.02
CA LYS A 45 -2.64 -9.84 -15.97
C LYS A 45 -1.47 -9.26 -15.16
N GLN A 46 -0.49 -8.68 -15.85
CA GLN A 46 0.67 -8.09 -15.18
C GLN A 46 0.26 -6.89 -14.31
N ALA A 47 -0.57 -6.01 -14.85
CA ALA A 47 -1.04 -4.84 -14.11
C ALA A 47 -1.85 -5.25 -12.87
N TYR A 48 -2.68 -6.28 -13.00
CA TYR A 48 -3.46 -6.80 -11.88
C TYR A 48 -2.56 -7.43 -10.82
N GLN A 49 -1.56 -8.20 -11.24
CA GLN A 49 -0.61 -8.82 -10.32
C GLN A 49 0.18 -7.76 -9.55
N ASP A 50 0.66 -6.73 -10.24
CA ASP A 50 1.37 -5.62 -9.61
C ASP A 50 0.50 -4.93 -8.56
N PHE A 51 -0.76 -4.68 -8.88
CA PHE A 51 -1.72 -4.10 -7.95
C PHE A 51 -1.91 -4.97 -6.73
N LYS A 52 -2.09 -6.29 -6.91
CA LYS A 52 -2.32 -7.21 -5.80
C LYS A 52 -1.11 -7.32 -4.89
N GLU A 53 0.09 -7.30 -5.44
CA GLU A 53 1.32 -7.33 -4.65
C GLU A 53 1.45 -6.06 -3.80
N LEU A 54 1.22 -4.90 -4.39
CA LEU A 54 1.24 -3.63 -3.68
C LEU A 54 0.17 -3.58 -2.58
N GLU A 55 -1.01 -4.08 -2.87
CA GLU A 55 -2.10 -4.13 -1.90
C GLU A 55 -1.73 -4.98 -0.69
N GLN A 56 -1.13 -6.16 -0.92
CA GLN A 56 -0.70 -7.04 0.16
C GLN A 56 0.39 -6.40 1.00
N GLN A 57 1.37 -5.75 0.37
CA GLN A 57 2.43 -5.06 1.07
C GLN A 57 1.88 -3.90 1.90
N TRP A 58 0.96 -3.16 1.34
CA TRP A 58 0.32 -2.03 2.03
C TRP A 58 -0.44 -2.50 3.26
N LYS A 59 -1.22 -3.58 3.13
CA LYS A 59 -1.98 -4.15 4.25
C LYS A 59 -1.07 -4.64 5.37
N ALA A 60 0.03 -5.30 5.02
CA ALA A 60 1.00 -5.76 6.00
C ALA A 60 1.64 -4.59 6.74
N LEU A 61 2.01 -3.54 6.01
CA LEU A 61 2.62 -2.34 6.60
C LEU A 61 1.60 -1.59 7.47
N GLU A 62 0.35 -1.51 7.03
CA GLU A 62 -0.73 -0.91 7.81
C GLU A 62 -0.90 -1.64 9.14
N GLN A 63 -0.90 -2.97 9.12
CA GLN A 63 -1.03 -3.77 10.32
C GLN A 63 0.12 -3.49 11.29
N GLN A 64 1.35 -3.45 10.80
CA GLN A 64 2.53 -3.13 11.62
C GLN A 64 2.42 -1.73 12.21
N HIS A 65 1.94 -0.76 11.42
CA HIS A 65 1.75 0.61 11.87
C HIS A 65 0.72 0.69 13.00
N LEU A 66 -0.40 -0.01 12.85
CA LEU A 66 -1.47 -0.02 13.86
C LEU A 66 -1.00 -0.69 15.15
N GLU A 67 -0.23 -1.77 15.05
CA GLU A 67 0.35 -2.44 16.22
C GLU A 67 1.32 -1.52 16.95
N LEU A 68 2.18 -0.83 16.22
CA LEU A 68 3.12 0.12 16.81
C LEU A 68 2.39 1.27 17.49
N ARG A 69 1.35 1.80 16.85
CA ARG A 69 0.52 2.86 17.43
C ARG A 69 -0.12 2.40 18.74
N ASP A 70 -0.66 1.19 18.75
CA ASP A 70 -1.32 0.64 19.94
C ASP A 70 -0.32 0.46 21.09
N GLU A 71 0.88 0.00 20.80
CA GLU A 71 1.94 -0.11 21.81
C GLU A 71 2.28 1.24 22.43
N ILE A 72 2.39 2.27 21.61
CA ILE A 72 2.70 3.63 22.08
C ILE A 72 1.56 4.14 22.97
N VAL A 73 0.31 3.95 22.55
CA VAL A 73 -0.86 4.40 23.30
C VAL A 73 -0.98 3.65 24.63
N LYS A 74 -0.75 2.33 24.60
CA LYS A 74 -0.86 1.49 25.81
C LYS A 74 0.34 1.61 26.73
N GLY A 75 1.47 2.05 26.21
CA GLY A 75 2.73 2.13 26.96
C GLY A 75 2.82 3.28 27.95
N LYS A 76 1.73 3.94 28.25
CA LYS A 76 1.72 5.01 29.26
C LYS A 76 1.64 4.41 30.68
#